data_ecd9a4efe1bd58c3d5ada135288eead7
#
_entry.id   ecd9a4efe1bd58c3d5ada135288eead7
#
_cell.length_a   1.000
_cell.length_b   1.000
_cell.length_c   1.000
_cell.angle_alpha   90.00
_cell.angle_beta   90.00
_cell.angle_gamma   90.00
#
_symmetry.space_group_name_H-M   'P 1'
#
loop_
_entity.id
_entity.type
_entity.pdbx_description
1 polymer ?
#
loop_
_entity_poly.entity_id
_entity_poly.type
_entity_poly.pdbx_seq_one_letter_code
_entity_poly.pdbx_strand_id
1 'polypeptide(L)'
;MNTLIIAVLSFIGFIVAYHTYGKWLARKIFGLDAQATVPSQELKDDVDYVPTKKEIIFGHHFTSIAGTGPIVGPAIAVFWGWLPALLWVVLGSVFIGAVHDFGALVVSLRNRGQSVGEVAGRMIGPRAKFLFLFVLFIGLTIVLAIFGLVIALIFSYYPESVLSVWVEIPLAVVIGLWIYRRGGNILIPSIVALGIMYIAMGVGAYLLPIDLSQIFGIPLLGQTYLNVVVVWTLVLFVYCFIASVLPVWTLLQPRDFINSHELVLALLLLVLGLAVAGLTGRADLTASAPAIASDIPPDAPPIWPFLFITIACGAVSGFHCMVSSGTSSKQVESESDAQYVGYGAMLLEGGLAVIVILACCAGIGMGVFNRVGTGANYTFEPIVAAESATPVTNHDAWITRYATTTTATNADGTTRVVGGWASHNLKAKVSAFVDGGGNFLASLGIPLKMGIAIMAVLVASFAATTLDTATRLQRYVIFELAQTANIKPLTNRYIATAFALVLAAAVALLQGPSGPGSGGLTLWPLFGATNQLLAGLAFMVIVFYLLRRNKPIWFAFLPMVVMLIMPAWAMLHQMFDPQTGWLFTGKYLLFGFGVVVEALQIWMIAEGVIAWRNARGNYPELPPLESVAAD
;
A
#
# COMPACT_ATOMS: atom_id res chain seq x y z
N MET A 1 3.64 13.22 26.77
CA MET A 1 4.79 12.32 27.04
C MET A 1 4.51 10.88 26.65
N ASN A 2 3.32 10.34 26.91
CA ASN A 2 2.94 8.96 26.56
C ASN A 2 3.06 8.65 25.07
N THR A 3 2.71 9.59 24.20
CA THR A 3 2.79 9.46 22.73
C THR A 3 4.22 9.17 22.24
N LEU A 4 5.19 9.93 22.77
CA LEU A 4 6.61 9.74 22.42
C LEU A 4 7.15 8.40 22.92
N ILE A 5 6.78 7.99 24.13
CA ILE A 5 7.20 6.71 24.72
C ILE A 5 6.70 5.54 23.84
N ILE A 6 5.44 5.58 23.40
CA ILE A 6 4.87 4.55 22.52
C ILE A 6 5.61 4.48 21.20
N ALA A 7 5.90 5.62 20.56
CA ALA A 7 6.68 5.68 19.34
C ALA A 7 8.06 5.05 19.52
N VAL A 8 8.81 5.50 20.55
CA VAL A 8 10.17 5.02 20.83
C VAL A 8 10.19 3.51 21.12
N LEU A 9 9.26 3.01 21.96
CA LEU A 9 9.19 1.59 22.26
C LEU A 9 8.87 0.75 21.02
N SER A 10 7.99 1.23 20.14
CA SER A 10 7.67 0.54 18.88
C SER A 10 8.89 0.47 17.96
N PHE A 11 9.63 1.57 17.77
CA PHE A 11 10.84 1.59 16.95
C PHE A 11 11.97 0.73 17.54
N ILE A 12 12.18 0.78 18.86
CA ILE A 12 13.13 -0.13 19.53
C ILE A 12 12.70 -1.58 19.30
N GLY A 13 11.41 -1.89 19.43
CA GLY A 13 10.88 -3.22 19.16
C GLY A 13 11.20 -3.71 17.75
N PHE A 14 11.04 -2.87 16.73
CA PHE A 14 11.40 -3.20 15.33
C PHE A 14 12.91 -3.41 15.15
N ILE A 15 13.75 -2.56 15.74
CA ILE A 15 15.22 -2.72 15.67
C ILE A 15 15.63 -4.04 16.35
N VAL A 16 15.10 -4.33 17.54
CA VAL A 16 15.37 -5.59 18.24
C VAL A 16 14.91 -6.78 17.40
N ALA A 17 13.70 -6.72 16.83
CA ALA A 17 13.17 -7.80 15.98
C ALA A 17 14.07 -8.04 14.76
N TYR A 18 14.56 -6.99 14.10
CA TYR A 18 15.48 -7.11 12.96
C TYR A 18 16.77 -7.85 13.32
N HIS A 19 17.38 -7.48 14.46
CA HIS A 19 18.67 -8.02 14.89
C HIS A 19 18.58 -9.39 15.60
N THR A 20 17.39 -9.79 16.07
CA THR A 20 17.15 -11.07 16.75
C THR A 20 16.38 -12.04 15.87
N TYR A 21 15.08 -11.85 15.74
CA TYR A 21 14.18 -12.75 15.02
C TYR A 21 14.47 -12.76 13.51
N GLY A 22 14.65 -11.60 12.87
CA GLY A 22 15.02 -11.51 11.45
C GLY A 22 16.36 -12.19 11.17
N LYS A 23 17.36 -11.98 12.04
CA LYS A 23 18.67 -12.63 11.92
C LYS A 23 18.59 -14.15 12.15
N TRP A 24 17.72 -14.62 13.05
CA TRP A 24 17.45 -16.04 13.25
C TRP A 24 16.82 -16.67 12.00
N LEU A 25 15.82 -16.02 11.40
CA LEU A 25 15.23 -16.46 10.15
C LEU A 25 16.28 -16.55 9.03
N ALA A 26 17.07 -15.49 8.85
CA ALA A 26 18.08 -15.40 7.81
C ALA A 26 19.15 -16.51 7.94
N ARG A 27 19.69 -16.73 9.15
CA ARG A 27 20.83 -17.61 9.37
C ARG A 27 20.43 -19.07 9.64
N LYS A 28 19.39 -19.31 10.43
CA LYS A 28 19.04 -20.67 10.89
C LYS A 28 17.95 -21.32 10.06
N ILE A 29 16.97 -20.56 9.58
CA ILE A 29 15.87 -21.10 8.80
C ILE A 29 16.23 -21.13 7.31
N PHE A 30 16.45 -19.96 6.72
CA PHE A 30 16.76 -19.88 5.29
C PHE A 30 18.23 -20.20 5.00
N GLY A 31 19.18 -19.89 5.91
CA GLY A 31 20.60 -20.11 5.71
C GLY A 31 21.08 -19.34 4.47
N LEU A 32 20.96 -18.02 4.50
CA LEU A 32 21.38 -17.15 3.38
C LEU A 32 22.86 -17.32 3.09
N ASP A 33 23.22 -17.41 1.81
CA ASP A 33 24.57 -17.56 1.31
C ASP A 33 24.94 -16.39 0.40
N ALA A 34 25.95 -15.62 0.79
CA ALA A 34 26.44 -14.49 0.01
C ALA A 34 27.12 -14.90 -1.31
N GLN A 35 27.52 -16.18 -1.43
CA GLN A 35 28.16 -16.72 -2.65
C GLN A 35 27.17 -17.39 -3.60
N ALA A 36 25.88 -17.50 -3.19
CA ALA A 36 24.86 -18.08 -4.05
C ALA A 36 24.62 -17.20 -5.29
N THR A 37 24.56 -17.83 -6.45
CA THR A 37 24.19 -17.13 -7.69
C THR A 37 22.74 -16.69 -7.60
N VAL A 38 22.49 -15.41 -7.88
CA VAL A 38 21.15 -14.80 -7.82
C VAL A 38 20.58 -14.56 -9.22
N PRO A 39 19.25 -14.51 -9.38
CA PRO A 39 18.60 -14.37 -10.67
C PRO A 39 19.03 -13.12 -11.45
N SER A 40 19.29 -12.01 -10.76
CA SER A 40 19.74 -10.77 -11.39
C SER A 40 21.06 -10.91 -12.15
N GLN A 41 21.91 -11.86 -11.74
CA GLN A 41 23.18 -12.18 -12.38
C GLN A 41 23.04 -13.31 -13.40
N GLU A 42 22.31 -14.40 -13.05
CA GLU A 42 22.14 -15.60 -13.88
C GLU A 42 21.31 -15.31 -15.14
N LEU A 43 20.27 -14.46 -15.01
CA LEU A 43 19.30 -14.16 -16.07
C LEU A 43 19.33 -12.70 -16.52
N LYS A 44 20.47 -12.03 -16.35
CA LYS A 44 20.62 -10.61 -16.67
C LYS A 44 20.16 -10.30 -18.10
N ASP A 45 19.16 -9.39 -18.24
CA ASP A 45 18.58 -8.94 -19.51
C ASP A 45 18.64 -7.40 -19.69
N ASP A 46 19.14 -6.68 -18.69
CA ASP A 46 19.17 -5.21 -18.62
C ASP A 46 17.79 -4.53 -18.78
N VAL A 47 16.70 -5.24 -18.56
CA VAL A 47 15.32 -4.74 -18.61
C VAL A 47 14.61 -4.95 -17.28
N ASP A 48 14.46 -6.20 -16.87
CA ASP A 48 13.81 -6.62 -15.63
C ASP A 48 14.80 -7.28 -14.65
N TYR A 49 15.79 -8.02 -15.18
CA TYR A 49 16.88 -8.66 -14.42
C TYR A 49 18.13 -7.81 -14.45
N VAL A 50 18.29 -6.96 -13.41
CA VAL A 50 19.38 -5.96 -13.34
C VAL A 50 20.03 -6.03 -11.95
N PRO A 51 21.30 -6.53 -11.83
CA PRO A 51 21.99 -6.53 -10.54
C PRO A 51 22.05 -5.13 -9.95
N THR A 52 21.52 -4.95 -8.76
CA THR A 52 21.31 -3.63 -8.15
C THR A 52 21.77 -3.65 -6.70
N LYS A 53 22.51 -2.61 -6.30
CA LYS A 53 23.02 -2.43 -4.93
C LYS A 53 21.86 -2.44 -3.91
N LYS A 54 22.11 -3.02 -2.75
CA LYS A 54 21.11 -3.22 -1.70
C LYS A 54 20.38 -1.95 -1.26
N GLU A 55 21.06 -0.79 -1.25
CA GLU A 55 20.46 0.48 -0.85
C GLU A 55 19.41 0.95 -1.87
N ILE A 56 19.67 0.74 -3.16
CA ILE A 56 18.76 1.10 -4.25
C ILE A 56 17.57 0.15 -4.27
N ILE A 57 17.84 -1.17 -4.19
CA ILE A 57 16.77 -2.16 -4.20
C ILE A 57 15.92 -2.11 -2.92
N PHE A 58 16.50 -1.74 -1.76
CA PHE A 58 15.75 -1.45 -0.56
C PHE A 58 14.76 -0.30 -0.78
N GLY A 59 15.25 0.81 -1.36
CA GLY A 59 14.41 1.96 -1.71
C GLY A 59 13.27 1.57 -2.64
N HIS A 60 13.57 0.87 -3.74
CA HIS A 60 12.57 0.36 -4.69
C HIS A 60 11.55 -0.58 -4.02
N HIS A 61 12.02 -1.55 -3.24
CA HIS A 61 11.14 -2.49 -2.55
C HIS A 61 10.24 -1.77 -1.55
N PHE A 62 10.84 -0.93 -0.69
CA PHE A 62 10.15 -0.23 0.37
C PHE A 62 9.07 0.72 -0.17
N THR A 63 9.38 1.56 -1.14
CA THR A 63 8.41 2.50 -1.72
C THR A 63 7.33 1.79 -2.53
N SER A 64 7.64 0.63 -3.12
CA SER A 64 6.65 -0.18 -3.84
C SER A 64 5.64 -0.84 -2.90
N ILE A 65 6.06 -1.30 -1.71
CA ILE A 65 5.18 -1.90 -0.71
C ILE A 65 4.42 -0.85 0.12
N ALA A 66 5.09 0.25 0.49
CA ALA A 66 4.57 1.29 1.35
C ALA A 66 3.62 2.28 0.63
N GLY A 67 2.73 1.83 -0.23
CA GLY A 67 1.74 2.67 -0.91
C GLY A 67 0.79 3.39 0.06
N THR A 68 -0.46 3.60 -0.34
CA THR A 68 -1.47 4.21 0.54
C THR A 68 -1.99 3.27 1.64
N GLY A 69 -1.69 1.97 1.54
CA GLY A 69 -2.18 0.96 2.48
C GLY A 69 -1.79 1.18 3.94
N PRO A 70 -0.49 1.39 4.27
CA PRO A 70 -0.04 1.66 5.64
C PRO A 70 -0.51 3.01 6.18
N ILE A 71 -1.09 3.87 5.35
CA ILE A 71 -1.68 5.15 5.73
C ILE A 71 -3.19 5.00 5.97
N VAL A 72 -3.92 4.54 4.96
CA VAL A 72 -5.38 4.47 4.99
C VAL A 72 -5.88 3.42 5.99
N GLY A 73 -5.21 2.26 6.05
CA GLY A 73 -5.59 1.18 6.97
C GLY A 73 -5.56 1.61 8.44
N PRO A 74 -4.41 2.05 8.97
CA PRO A 74 -4.32 2.56 10.34
C PRO A 74 -5.22 3.76 10.60
N ALA A 75 -5.36 4.70 9.64
CA ALA A 75 -6.28 5.85 9.77
C ALA A 75 -7.75 5.45 9.91
N ILE A 76 -8.14 4.28 9.40
CA ILE A 76 -9.46 3.70 9.65
C ILE A 76 -9.49 2.99 11.01
N ALA A 77 -8.50 2.17 11.30
CA ALA A 77 -8.51 1.24 12.43
C ALA A 77 -8.53 1.96 13.79
N VAL A 78 -8.02 3.18 13.88
CA VAL A 78 -8.11 3.99 15.11
C VAL A 78 -9.57 4.31 15.51
N PHE A 79 -10.52 4.06 14.63
CA PHE A 79 -11.95 4.14 14.93
C PHE A 79 -12.38 3.17 16.05
N TRP A 80 -11.74 2.01 16.15
CA TRP A 80 -11.92 1.05 17.25
C TRP A 80 -11.03 1.34 18.47
N GLY A 81 -10.24 2.41 18.41
CA GLY A 81 -9.24 2.76 19.41
C GLY A 81 -7.82 2.52 18.91
N TRP A 82 -6.86 3.29 19.45
CA TRP A 82 -5.47 3.23 18.99
C TRP A 82 -4.72 1.97 19.43
N LEU A 83 -5.09 1.36 20.55
CA LEU A 83 -4.34 0.22 21.11
C LEU A 83 -4.48 -1.06 20.28
N PRO A 84 -5.68 -1.52 19.85
CA PRO A 84 -5.79 -2.68 18.97
C PRO A 84 -5.06 -2.47 17.62
N ALA A 85 -5.17 -1.27 17.04
CA ALA A 85 -4.49 -0.92 15.80
C ALA A 85 -2.97 -0.98 15.96
N LEU A 86 -2.43 -0.40 17.04
CA LEU A 86 -1.00 -0.41 17.35
C LEU A 86 -0.47 -1.82 17.58
N LEU A 87 -1.16 -2.63 18.38
CA LEU A 87 -0.75 -4.02 18.64
C LEU A 87 -0.72 -4.84 17.37
N TRP A 88 -1.76 -4.71 16.53
CA TRP A 88 -1.79 -5.42 15.25
C TRP A 88 -0.67 -4.95 14.31
N VAL A 89 -0.40 -3.66 14.20
CA VAL A 89 0.71 -3.14 13.40
C VAL A 89 2.05 -3.68 13.91
N VAL A 90 2.36 -3.54 15.20
CA VAL A 90 3.69 -3.91 15.74
C VAL A 90 3.91 -5.43 15.68
N LEU A 91 2.97 -6.21 16.18
CA LEU A 91 3.11 -7.67 16.20
C LEU A 91 2.94 -8.29 14.80
N GLY A 92 2.00 -7.76 14.02
CA GLY A 92 1.76 -8.19 12.64
C GLY A 92 2.97 -7.94 11.76
N SER A 93 3.57 -6.75 11.80
CA SER A 93 4.78 -6.46 11.02
C SER A 93 5.94 -7.39 11.36
N VAL A 94 6.20 -7.63 12.66
CA VAL A 94 7.36 -8.43 13.10
C VAL A 94 7.18 -9.92 12.80
N PHE A 95 6.02 -10.49 13.18
CA PHE A 95 5.84 -11.95 13.19
C PHE A 95 5.11 -12.48 11.95
N ILE A 96 4.46 -11.61 11.19
CA ILE A 96 3.69 -12.02 10.02
C ILE A 96 4.23 -11.32 8.77
N GLY A 97 4.10 -9.98 8.65
CA GLY A 97 4.44 -9.25 7.43
C GLY A 97 5.90 -9.40 7.02
N ALA A 98 6.84 -9.17 7.94
CA ALA A 98 8.27 -9.28 7.61
C ALA A 98 8.70 -10.73 7.33
N VAL A 99 8.06 -11.72 7.96
CA VAL A 99 8.27 -13.14 7.63
C VAL A 99 7.75 -13.47 6.24
N HIS A 100 6.58 -12.92 5.89
CA HIS A 100 5.95 -13.06 4.60
C HIS A 100 6.82 -12.50 3.46
N ASP A 101 7.23 -11.23 3.57
CA ASP A 101 7.97 -10.53 2.53
C ASP A 101 9.36 -11.11 2.33
N PHE A 102 10.06 -11.36 3.43
CA PHE A 102 11.37 -12.00 3.43
C PHE A 102 11.28 -13.43 2.88
N GLY A 103 10.30 -14.22 3.33
CA GLY A 103 10.09 -15.59 2.86
C GLY A 103 9.77 -15.64 1.36
N ALA A 104 8.88 -14.78 0.87
CA ALA A 104 8.53 -14.67 -0.55
C ALA A 104 9.76 -14.28 -1.40
N LEU A 105 10.56 -13.32 -0.91
CA LEU A 105 11.79 -12.89 -1.59
C LEU A 105 12.81 -14.04 -1.69
N VAL A 106 13.12 -14.73 -0.59
CA VAL A 106 14.09 -15.84 -0.59
C VAL A 106 13.60 -17.01 -1.43
N VAL A 107 12.31 -17.35 -1.34
CA VAL A 107 11.71 -18.40 -2.16
C VAL A 107 11.84 -18.07 -3.64
N SER A 108 11.57 -16.85 -4.04
CA SER A 108 11.71 -16.40 -5.43
C SER A 108 13.17 -16.37 -5.88
N LEU A 109 14.09 -15.80 -5.09
CA LEU A 109 15.53 -15.78 -5.39
C LEU A 109 16.04 -17.19 -5.73
N ARG A 110 15.69 -18.19 -4.92
CA ARG A 110 16.09 -19.59 -5.10
C ARG A 110 15.28 -20.33 -6.18
N ASN A 111 14.34 -19.66 -6.79
CA ASN A 111 13.54 -20.16 -7.90
C ASN A 111 13.65 -19.24 -9.13
N ARG A 112 14.85 -18.70 -9.41
CA ARG A 112 15.19 -17.89 -10.58
C ARG A 112 14.35 -16.64 -10.75
N GLY A 113 13.98 -15.99 -9.65
CA GLY A 113 13.17 -14.77 -9.70
C GLY A 113 11.74 -14.99 -10.20
N GLN A 114 11.25 -16.23 -10.19
CA GLN A 114 9.88 -16.54 -10.56
C GLN A 114 8.88 -15.97 -9.55
N SER A 115 7.69 -15.62 -10.04
CA SER A 115 6.61 -15.18 -9.16
C SER A 115 6.19 -16.27 -8.17
N VAL A 116 5.62 -15.86 -7.03
CA VAL A 116 5.08 -16.84 -6.05
C VAL A 116 4.02 -17.73 -6.70
N GLY A 117 3.28 -17.23 -7.69
CA GLY A 117 2.31 -18.02 -8.45
C GLY A 117 2.96 -19.15 -9.26
N GLU A 118 4.06 -18.87 -9.97
CA GLU A 118 4.85 -19.90 -10.66
C GLU A 118 5.44 -20.92 -9.68
N VAL A 119 5.99 -20.44 -8.59
CA VAL A 119 6.57 -21.32 -7.56
C VAL A 119 5.49 -22.21 -6.92
N ALA A 120 4.25 -21.73 -6.76
CA ALA A 120 3.12 -22.53 -6.29
C ALA A 120 2.90 -23.77 -7.17
N GLY A 121 3.10 -23.64 -8.47
CA GLY A 121 3.00 -24.76 -9.41
C GLY A 121 3.96 -25.92 -9.12
N ARG A 122 5.19 -25.61 -8.69
CA ARG A 122 6.19 -26.61 -8.33
C ARG A 122 6.05 -27.10 -6.90
N MET A 123 5.72 -26.20 -5.99
CA MET A 123 5.64 -26.55 -4.56
C MET A 123 4.35 -27.28 -4.20
N ILE A 124 3.24 -26.99 -4.87
CA ILE A 124 1.91 -27.56 -4.58
C ILE A 124 1.41 -28.39 -5.76
N GLY A 125 1.29 -27.77 -6.94
CA GLY A 125 0.87 -28.48 -8.16
C GLY A 125 0.40 -27.54 -9.27
N PRO A 126 0.24 -28.04 -10.52
CA PRO A 126 -0.09 -27.19 -11.67
C PRO A 126 -1.42 -26.44 -11.53
N ARG A 127 -2.42 -27.05 -10.87
CA ARG A 127 -3.71 -26.39 -10.59
C ARG A 127 -3.52 -25.23 -9.62
N ALA A 128 -2.68 -25.40 -8.60
CA ALA A 128 -2.37 -24.35 -7.64
C ALA A 128 -1.69 -23.14 -8.33
N LYS A 129 -0.83 -23.35 -9.34
CA LYS A 129 -0.28 -22.27 -10.17
C LYS A 129 -1.40 -21.44 -10.82
N PHE A 130 -2.31 -22.11 -11.54
CA PHE A 130 -3.38 -21.41 -12.25
C PHE A 130 -4.29 -20.64 -11.28
N LEU A 131 -4.70 -21.28 -10.18
CA LEU A 131 -5.55 -20.66 -9.16
C LEU A 131 -4.87 -19.44 -8.53
N PHE A 132 -3.60 -19.59 -8.16
CA PHE A 132 -2.85 -18.49 -7.55
C PHE A 132 -2.71 -17.31 -8.52
N LEU A 133 -2.29 -17.57 -9.77
CA LEU A 133 -2.17 -16.52 -10.79
C LEU A 133 -3.52 -15.84 -11.08
N PHE A 134 -4.62 -16.58 -11.02
CA PHE A 134 -5.95 -16.01 -11.24
C PHE A 134 -6.41 -15.13 -10.08
N VAL A 135 -6.14 -15.53 -8.83
CA VAL A 135 -6.38 -14.68 -7.63
C VAL A 135 -5.52 -13.41 -7.70
N LEU A 136 -4.24 -13.54 -8.11
CA LEU A 136 -3.36 -12.41 -8.34
C LEU A 136 -3.89 -11.46 -9.42
N PHE A 137 -4.37 -12.01 -10.53
CA PHE A 137 -4.93 -11.23 -11.62
C PHE A 137 -6.12 -10.38 -11.16
N ILE A 138 -7.05 -10.97 -10.41
CA ILE A 138 -8.19 -10.24 -9.81
C ILE A 138 -7.69 -9.19 -8.83
N GLY A 139 -6.81 -9.59 -7.89
CA GLY A 139 -6.29 -8.70 -6.85
C GLY A 139 -5.56 -7.49 -7.42
N LEU A 140 -4.67 -7.69 -8.39
CA LEU A 140 -3.93 -6.60 -9.03
C LEU A 140 -4.84 -5.70 -9.90
N THR A 141 -5.87 -6.25 -10.55
CA THR A 141 -6.86 -5.43 -11.27
C THR A 141 -7.59 -4.49 -10.31
N ILE A 142 -7.97 -4.99 -9.14
CA ILE A 142 -8.59 -4.18 -8.07
C ILE A 142 -7.61 -3.12 -7.56
N VAL A 143 -6.34 -3.49 -7.32
CA VAL A 143 -5.28 -2.57 -6.89
C VAL A 143 -5.11 -1.44 -7.89
N LEU A 144 -4.97 -1.73 -9.18
CA LEU A 144 -4.80 -0.71 -10.23
C LEU A 144 -5.98 0.26 -10.28
N ALA A 145 -7.21 -0.27 -10.25
CA ALA A 145 -8.41 0.55 -10.29
C ALA A 145 -8.53 1.47 -9.05
N ILE A 146 -8.20 0.95 -7.87
CA ILE A 146 -8.27 1.71 -6.61
C ILE A 146 -7.15 2.73 -6.51
N PHE A 147 -5.90 2.36 -6.76
CA PHE A 147 -4.77 3.27 -6.59
C PHE A 147 -4.78 4.40 -7.62
N GLY A 148 -5.16 4.13 -8.87
CA GLY A 148 -5.36 5.17 -9.87
C GLY A 148 -6.38 6.21 -9.42
N LEU A 149 -7.52 5.75 -8.87
CA LEU A 149 -8.54 6.61 -8.32
C LEU A 149 -8.07 7.36 -7.05
N VAL A 150 -7.35 6.69 -6.14
CA VAL A 150 -6.86 7.33 -4.90
C VAL A 150 -5.94 8.49 -5.21
N ILE A 151 -4.99 8.33 -6.14
CA ILE A 151 -4.08 9.41 -6.56
C ILE A 151 -4.86 10.56 -7.20
N ALA A 152 -5.82 10.23 -8.08
CA ALA A 152 -6.67 11.24 -8.72
C ALA A 152 -7.47 12.06 -7.69
N LEU A 153 -7.97 11.42 -6.64
CA LEU A 153 -8.65 12.08 -5.52
C LEU A 153 -7.69 12.93 -4.69
N ILE A 154 -6.46 12.45 -4.40
CA ILE A 154 -5.44 13.23 -3.68
C ILE A 154 -5.09 14.50 -4.49
N PHE A 155 -4.86 14.40 -5.79
CA PHE A 155 -4.62 15.53 -6.65
C PHE A 155 -5.79 16.52 -6.70
N SER A 156 -7.02 16.03 -6.59
CA SER A 156 -8.22 16.87 -6.50
C SER A 156 -8.36 17.56 -5.13
N TYR A 157 -7.97 16.89 -4.03
CA TYR A 157 -8.09 17.45 -2.67
C TYR A 157 -6.91 18.35 -2.30
N TYR A 158 -5.73 18.05 -2.84
CA TYR A 158 -4.46 18.72 -2.58
C TYR A 158 -3.75 19.08 -3.89
N PRO A 159 -4.31 20.04 -4.67
CA PRO A 159 -3.73 20.43 -5.96
C PRO A 159 -2.31 20.97 -5.86
N GLU A 160 -1.89 21.40 -4.65
CA GLU A 160 -0.51 21.78 -4.32
C GLU A 160 0.49 20.63 -4.43
N SER A 161 0.05 19.38 -4.33
CA SER A 161 0.92 18.21 -4.42
C SER A 161 1.31 17.84 -5.86
N VAL A 162 0.50 18.23 -6.83
CA VAL A 162 0.60 17.77 -8.23
C VAL A 162 1.94 18.14 -8.85
N LEU A 163 2.37 19.41 -8.69
CA LEU A 163 3.60 19.89 -9.32
C LEU A 163 4.84 19.09 -8.89
N SER A 164 4.98 18.80 -7.60
CA SER A 164 6.13 18.05 -7.06
C SER A 164 6.19 16.64 -7.63
N VAL A 165 5.06 15.91 -7.63
CA VAL A 165 4.97 14.54 -8.14
C VAL A 165 5.30 14.45 -9.63
N TRP A 166 4.83 15.42 -10.44
CA TRP A 166 5.12 15.41 -11.88
C TRP A 166 6.54 15.88 -12.23
N VAL A 167 7.14 16.75 -11.44
CA VAL A 167 8.55 17.18 -11.61
C VAL A 167 9.52 16.03 -11.31
N GLU A 168 9.18 15.13 -10.40
CA GLU A 168 9.97 13.96 -10.06
C GLU A 168 10.22 13.04 -11.26
N ILE A 169 9.21 12.83 -12.11
CA ILE A 169 9.28 11.89 -13.25
C ILE A 169 10.42 12.23 -14.23
N PRO A 170 10.50 13.44 -14.81
CA PRO A 170 11.60 13.78 -15.69
C PRO A 170 12.96 13.79 -14.97
N LEU A 171 13.02 14.17 -13.70
CA LEU A 171 14.26 14.12 -12.92
C LEU A 171 14.75 12.66 -12.79
N ALA A 172 13.85 11.73 -12.47
CA ALA A 172 14.18 10.31 -12.37
C ALA A 172 14.70 9.74 -13.69
N VAL A 173 14.05 10.07 -14.83
CA VAL A 173 14.50 9.65 -16.17
C VAL A 173 15.90 10.21 -16.48
N VAL A 174 16.15 11.50 -16.21
CA VAL A 174 17.48 12.12 -16.44
C VAL A 174 18.54 11.42 -15.59
N ILE A 175 18.26 11.15 -14.31
CA ILE A 175 19.17 10.45 -13.40
C ILE A 175 19.43 9.01 -13.89
N GLY A 176 18.37 8.28 -14.26
CA GLY A 176 18.49 6.92 -14.78
C GLY A 176 19.38 6.84 -16.03
N LEU A 177 19.12 7.69 -17.02
CA LEU A 177 19.91 7.77 -18.25
C LEU A 177 21.37 8.20 -17.98
N TRP A 178 21.58 9.12 -17.03
CA TRP A 178 22.93 9.55 -16.66
C TRP A 178 23.71 8.41 -16.04
N ILE A 179 23.15 7.77 -15.00
CA ILE A 179 23.83 6.68 -14.25
C ILE A 179 24.11 5.50 -15.17
N TYR A 180 23.12 5.09 -16.01
CA TYR A 180 23.29 3.99 -16.93
C TYR A 180 24.40 4.23 -17.97
N ARG A 181 24.47 5.45 -18.52
CA ARG A 181 25.44 5.78 -19.59
C ARG A 181 26.85 6.11 -19.08
N ARG A 182 26.96 6.76 -17.93
CA ARG A 182 28.25 7.29 -17.42
C ARG A 182 28.76 6.54 -16.20
N GLY A 183 27.95 5.69 -15.59
CA GLY A 183 28.23 5.15 -14.27
C GLY A 183 28.17 6.24 -13.19
N GLY A 184 28.41 5.88 -11.96
CA GLY A 184 28.51 6.84 -10.86
C GLY A 184 27.61 6.53 -9.68
N ASN A 185 27.63 7.43 -8.71
CA ASN A 185 26.82 7.30 -7.50
C ASN A 185 25.47 7.99 -7.69
N ILE A 186 24.39 7.24 -7.56
CA ILE A 186 23.00 7.75 -7.68
C ILE A 186 22.62 8.69 -6.51
N LEU A 187 23.30 8.61 -5.36
CA LEU A 187 22.91 9.32 -4.13
C LEU A 187 22.89 10.84 -4.31
N ILE A 188 23.99 11.42 -4.86
CA ILE A 188 24.08 12.89 -4.99
C ILE A 188 23.01 13.44 -5.94
N PRO A 189 22.82 12.91 -7.17
CA PRO A 189 21.73 13.34 -8.03
C PRO A 189 20.34 13.19 -7.40
N SER A 190 20.11 12.13 -6.60
CA SER A 190 18.83 11.91 -5.93
C SER A 190 18.57 12.92 -4.82
N ILE A 191 19.59 13.31 -4.04
CA ILE A 191 19.47 14.39 -3.04
C ILE A 191 19.17 15.73 -3.71
N VAL A 192 19.81 16.03 -4.86
CA VAL A 192 19.51 17.24 -5.63
C VAL A 192 18.07 17.21 -6.15
N ALA A 193 17.63 16.06 -6.70
CA ALA A 193 16.25 15.89 -7.15
C ALA A 193 15.24 16.09 -6.01
N LEU A 194 15.51 15.51 -4.84
CA LEU A 194 14.70 15.72 -3.64
C LEU A 194 14.61 17.21 -3.27
N GLY A 195 15.72 17.94 -3.30
CA GLY A 195 15.72 19.39 -3.09
C GLY A 195 14.84 20.15 -4.09
N ILE A 196 14.90 19.77 -5.37
CA ILE A 196 14.05 20.35 -6.43
C ILE A 196 12.57 20.01 -6.17
N MET A 197 12.25 18.78 -5.73
CA MET A 197 10.88 18.39 -5.37
C MET A 197 10.33 19.24 -4.20
N TYR A 198 11.12 19.50 -3.15
CA TYR A 198 10.68 20.39 -2.06
C TYR A 198 10.49 21.84 -2.50
N ILE A 199 11.31 22.34 -3.44
CA ILE A 199 11.09 23.66 -4.07
C ILE A 199 9.79 23.64 -4.88
N ALA A 200 9.59 22.62 -5.72
CA ALA A 200 8.36 22.45 -6.51
C ALA A 200 7.11 22.36 -5.63
N MET A 201 7.21 21.69 -4.48
CA MET A 201 6.16 21.61 -3.46
C MET A 201 5.83 22.99 -2.90
N GLY A 202 6.84 23.79 -2.55
CA GLY A 202 6.67 25.18 -2.12
C GLY A 202 6.01 26.03 -3.21
N VAL A 203 6.45 25.90 -4.47
CA VAL A 203 5.83 26.58 -5.62
C VAL A 203 4.37 26.14 -5.77
N GLY A 204 4.07 24.84 -5.67
CA GLY A 204 2.70 24.32 -5.72
C GLY A 204 1.83 24.87 -4.60
N ALA A 205 2.34 24.95 -3.38
CA ALA A 205 1.58 25.42 -2.22
C ALA A 205 1.29 26.92 -2.25
N TYR A 206 2.26 27.75 -2.68
CA TYR A 206 2.17 29.20 -2.51
C TYR A 206 1.95 29.98 -3.80
N LEU A 207 2.30 29.42 -4.98
CA LEU A 207 2.27 30.15 -6.25
C LEU A 207 1.41 29.49 -7.32
N LEU A 208 1.55 28.18 -7.54
CA LEU A 208 0.97 27.49 -8.70
C LEU A 208 0.39 26.11 -8.31
N PRO A 209 -0.71 26.03 -7.54
CA PRO A 209 -1.44 24.79 -7.38
C PRO A 209 -2.08 24.38 -8.72
N ILE A 210 -1.89 23.12 -9.12
CA ILE A 210 -2.45 22.61 -10.39
C ILE A 210 -3.85 22.05 -10.09
N ASP A 211 -4.84 22.90 -10.20
CA ASP A 211 -6.25 22.56 -10.02
C ASP A 211 -6.97 22.44 -11.37
N LEU A 212 -7.28 21.21 -11.77
CA LEU A 212 -8.02 20.96 -13.02
C LEU A 212 -9.54 21.09 -12.86
N SER A 213 -10.07 21.34 -11.67
CA SER A 213 -11.52 21.46 -11.43
C SER A 213 -12.16 22.62 -12.19
N GLN A 214 -11.36 23.65 -12.50
CA GLN A 214 -11.79 24.82 -13.28
C GLN A 214 -11.89 24.54 -14.79
N ILE A 215 -11.24 23.47 -15.28
CA ILE A 215 -11.12 23.17 -16.72
C ILE A 215 -12.07 22.03 -17.10
N PHE A 216 -12.19 21.02 -16.23
CA PHE A 216 -12.95 19.80 -16.47
C PHE A 216 -14.17 19.74 -15.54
N GLY A 217 -15.31 19.88 -16.07
CA GLY A 217 -16.63 19.86 -15.42
C GLY A 217 -17.73 19.91 -16.48
N ILE A 218 -17.37 19.58 -17.74
CA ILE A 218 -18.27 19.71 -18.89
C ILE A 218 -19.32 18.59 -18.82
N PRO A 219 -20.62 18.92 -18.74
CA PRO A 219 -21.67 17.92 -18.79
C PRO A 219 -21.74 17.30 -20.20
N LEU A 220 -21.57 16.00 -20.30
CA LEU A 220 -21.88 15.22 -21.50
C LEU A 220 -23.21 14.51 -21.24
N LEU A 221 -24.23 14.72 -22.09
CA LEU A 221 -25.56 14.12 -21.95
C LEU A 221 -26.22 14.36 -20.56
N GLY A 222 -26.04 15.52 -19.97
CA GLY A 222 -26.64 15.87 -18.67
C GLY A 222 -25.92 15.31 -17.44
N GLN A 223 -24.84 14.58 -17.62
CA GLN A 223 -23.97 14.09 -16.54
C GLN A 223 -22.50 14.49 -16.81
N THR A 224 -21.79 14.87 -15.76
CA THR A 224 -20.37 15.28 -15.85
C THR A 224 -19.45 14.05 -15.86
N TYR A 225 -19.38 13.33 -16.99
CA TYR A 225 -18.53 12.16 -17.13
C TYR A 225 -17.03 12.51 -17.12
N LEU A 226 -16.62 13.61 -17.73
CA LEU A 226 -15.25 14.11 -17.72
C LEU A 226 -15.04 15.05 -16.53
N ASN A 227 -15.07 14.50 -15.34
CA ASN A 227 -14.67 15.23 -14.14
C ASN A 227 -13.15 15.13 -13.88
N VAL A 228 -12.64 15.92 -12.94
CA VAL A 228 -11.21 15.99 -12.58
C VAL A 228 -10.63 14.63 -12.23
N VAL A 229 -11.39 13.78 -11.53
CA VAL A 229 -10.94 12.45 -11.10
C VAL A 229 -10.76 11.52 -12.29
N VAL A 230 -11.71 11.53 -13.23
CA VAL A 230 -11.62 10.74 -14.48
C VAL A 230 -10.39 11.16 -15.28
N VAL A 231 -10.16 12.46 -15.43
CA VAL A 231 -9.01 13.00 -16.21
C VAL A 231 -7.71 12.57 -15.58
N TRP A 232 -7.54 12.77 -14.26
CA TRP A 232 -6.32 12.34 -13.57
C TRP A 232 -6.11 10.83 -13.65
N THR A 233 -7.17 10.03 -13.49
CA THR A 233 -7.07 8.56 -13.62
C THR A 233 -6.56 8.15 -14.99
N LEU A 234 -7.07 8.75 -16.06
CA LEU A 234 -6.62 8.46 -17.43
C LEU A 234 -5.17 8.90 -17.66
N VAL A 235 -4.79 10.09 -17.21
CA VAL A 235 -3.40 10.59 -17.30
C VAL A 235 -2.44 9.67 -16.56
N LEU A 236 -2.81 9.22 -15.35
CA LEU A 236 -2.01 8.28 -14.56
C LEU A 236 -1.87 6.93 -15.25
N PHE A 237 -2.92 6.41 -15.89
CA PHE A 237 -2.84 5.13 -16.61
C PHE A 237 -1.97 5.22 -17.87
N VAL A 238 -2.00 6.35 -18.59
CA VAL A 238 -1.05 6.60 -19.69
C VAL A 238 0.39 6.62 -19.17
N TYR A 239 0.62 7.31 -18.05
CA TYR A 239 1.92 7.28 -17.37
C TYR A 239 2.35 5.85 -16.99
N CYS A 240 1.46 5.07 -16.37
CA CYS A 240 1.73 3.70 -15.96
C CYS A 240 2.03 2.77 -17.14
N PHE A 241 1.38 2.98 -18.30
CA PHE A 241 1.71 2.26 -19.51
C PHE A 241 3.18 2.48 -19.90
N ILE A 242 3.61 3.73 -19.94
CA ILE A 242 4.99 4.10 -20.29
C ILE A 242 5.96 3.51 -19.24
N ALA A 243 5.70 3.74 -17.96
CA ALA A 243 6.54 3.27 -16.86
C ALA A 243 6.69 1.73 -16.84
N SER A 244 5.61 0.99 -17.13
CA SER A 244 5.62 -0.48 -17.13
C SER A 244 6.46 -1.08 -18.27
N VAL A 245 6.51 -0.44 -19.44
CA VAL A 245 7.23 -1.00 -20.61
C VAL A 245 8.69 -0.57 -20.69
N LEU A 246 9.08 0.49 -19.97
CA LEU A 246 10.48 0.94 -19.87
C LEU A 246 11.33 -0.03 -19.03
N PRO A 247 12.66 -0.14 -19.30
CA PRO A 247 13.59 -0.81 -18.40
C PRO A 247 13.53 -0.22 -16.98
N VAL A 248 13.69 -1.07 -15.94
CA VAL A 248 13.58 -0.64 -14.54
C VAL A 248 14.57 0.47 -14.17
N TRP A 249 15.77 0.44 -14.71
CA TRP A 249 16.82 1.41 -14.46
C TRP A 249 16.53 2.80 -15.03
N THR A 250 15.65 2.92 -16.04
CA THR A 250 15.36 4.19 -16.71
C THR A 250 14.51 5.12 -15.85
N LEU A 251 13.50 4.59 -15.18
CA LEU A 251 12.52 5.38 -14.43
C LEU A 251 12.27 4.83 -13.03
N LEU A 252 11.92 3.53 -12.90
CA LEU A 252 11.46 2.99 -11.62
C LEU A 252 12.52 3.08 -10.54
N GLN A 253 13.70 2.50 -10.76
CA GLN A 253 14.78 2.51 -9.77
C GLN A 253 15.18 3.92 -9.31
N PRO A 254 15.48 4.90 -10.22
CA PRO A 254 15.84 6.24 -9.79
C PRO A 254 14.71 6.95 -9.05
N ARG A 255 13.46 6.83 -9.54
CA ARG A 255 12.31 7.44 -8.91
C ARG A 255 12.06 6.86 -7.50
N ASP A 256 12.05 5.55 -7.39
CA ASP A 256 11.82 4.87 -6.11
C ASP A 256 12.94 5.16 -5.11
N PHE A 257 14.17 5.34 -5.60
CA PHE A 257 15.29 5.75 -4.76
C PHE A 257 15.15 7.20 -4.27
N ILE A 258 14.67 8.13 -5.11
CA ILE A 258 14.33 9.50 -4.69
C ILE A 258 13.21 9.48 -3.66
N ASN A 259 12.12 8.75 -3.93
CA ASN A 259 10.98 8.61 -3.02
C ASN A 259 11.34 7.96 -1.69
N SER A 260 12.28 7.02 -1.68
CA SER A 260 12.77 6.45 -0.42
C SER A 260 13.45 7.48 0.46
N HIS A 261 14.19 8.44 -0.12
CA HIS A 261 14.79 9.56 0.61
C HIS A 261 13.73 10.58 1.05
N GLU A 262 12.73 10.87 0.21
CA GLU A 262 11.58 11.69 0.58
C GLU A 262 10.87 11.12 1.80
N LEU A 263 10.60 9.81 1.81
CA LEU A 263 9.97 9.16 2.94
C LEU A 263 10.82 9.20 4.21
N VAL A 264 12.11 8.85 4.10
CA VAL A 264 13.01 8.88 5.26
C VAL A 264 13.06 10.29 5.85
N LEU A 265 13.14 11.32 5.01
CA LEU A 265 13.11 12.71 5.48
C LEU A 265 11.76 13.08 6.10
N ALA A 266 10.64 12.70 5.48
CA ALA A 266 9.30 12.97 6.01
C ALA A 266 9.06 12.23 7.34
N LEU A 267 9.47 10.96 7.44
CA LEU A 267 9.41 10.20 8.70
C LEU A 267 10.27 10.85 9.78
N LEU A 268 11.48 11.29 9.44
CA LEU A 268 12.35 12.01 10.39
C LEU A 268 11.67 13.29 10.89
N LEU A 269 11.10 14.09 9.99
CA LEU A 269 10.37 15.31 10.35
C LEU A 269 9.15 14.99 11.23
N LEU A 270 8.39 13.95 10.91
CA LEU A 270 7.24 13.51 11.70
C LEU A 270 7.66 13.04 13.10
N VAL A 271 8.74 12.27 13.22
CA VAL A 271 9.27 11.80 14.52
C VAL A 271 9.78 12.98 15.34
N LEU A 272 10.52 13.91 14.73
CA LEU A 272 10.99 15.13 15.41
C LEU A 272 9.81 16.03 15.83
N GLY A 273 8.83 16.22 14.96
CA GLY A 273 7.61 16.98 15.26
C GLY A 273 6.81 16.36 16.41
N LEU A 274 6.64 15.03 16.35
CA LEU A 274 6.03 14.26 17.43
C LEU A 274 6.80 14.41 18.75
N ALA A 275 8.15 14.35 18.70
CA ALA A 275 8.99 14.52 19.88
C ALA A 275 8.80 15.90 20.51
N VAL A 276 8.86 16.97 19.71
CA VAL A 276 8.62 18.35 20.19
C VAL A 276 7.21 18.51 20.73
N ALA A 277 6.19 18.05 19.99
CA ALA A 277 4.79 18.14 20.42
C ALA A 277 4.51 17.33 21.70
N GLY A 278 5.12 16.14 21.83
CA GLY A 278 5.00 15.29 23.01
C GLY A 278 5.71 15.85 24.25
N LEU A 279 6.93 16.42 24.07
CA LEU A 279 7.68 17.05 25.17
C LEU A 279 7.02 18.34 25.66
N THR A 280 6.41 19.11 24.75
CA THR A 280 5.67 20.33 25.09
C THR A 280 4.25 20.07 25.61
N GLY A 281 3.81 18.79 25.66
CA GLY A 281 2.47 18.42 26.11
C GLY A 281 1.34 18.70 25.13
N ARG A 282 1.66 19.16 23.89
CA ARG A 282 0.66 19.47 22.87
C ARG A 282 0.07 18.22 22.20
N ALA A 283 0.87 17.16 22.05
CA ALA A 283 0.44 15.87 21.51
C ALA A 283 0.29 14.86 22.66
N ASP A 284 -0.92 14.66 23.14
CA ASP A 284 -1.24 13.65 24.16
C ASP A 284 -2.21 12.62 23.58
N LEU A 285 -1.71 11.39 23.37
CA LEU A 285 -2.48 10.30 22.79
C LEU A 285 -3.68 9.91 23.66
N THR A 286 -3.47 9.86 24.98
CA THR A 286 -4.50 9.41 25.93
C THR A 286 -5.57 10.45 26.18
N ALA A 287 -5.24 11.73 26.06
CA ALA A 287 -6.20 12.82 26.12
C ALA A 287 -6.97 13.00 24.79
N SER A 288 -6.37 12.56 23.66
CA SER A 288 -6.94 12.78 22.34
C SER A 288 -7.87 11.65 21.90
N ALA A 289 -7.47 10.40 22.04
CA ALA A 289 -8.20 9.26 21.50
C ALA A 289 -8.32 8.12 22.51
N PRO A 290 -9.43 7.35 22.50
CA PRO A 290 -9.61 6.21 23.39
C PRO A 290 -8.62 5.09 23.03
N ALA A 291 -8.07 4.41 24.05
CA ALA A 291 -7.24 3.23 23.84
C ALA A 291 -8.06 2.11 23.17
N ILE A 292 -9.27 1.88 23.65
CA ILE A 292 -10.30 1.01 23.08
C ILE A 292 -11.56 1.85 23.03
N ALA A 293 -12.17 2.00 21.86
CA ALA A 293 -13.39 2.77 21.71
C ALA A 293 -14.59 1.99 22.28
N SER A 294 -15.37 2.64 23.16
CA SER A 294 -16.63 2.12 23.72
C SER A 294 -17.85 2.53 22.88
N ASP A 295 -17.78 3.75 22.32
CA ASP A 295 -18.89 4.37 21.59
C ASP A 295 -18.64 4.25 20.07
N ILE A 296 -18.68 3.02 19.59
CA ILE A 296 -18.55 2.74 18.15
C ILE A 296 -19.92 2.97 17.50
N PRO A 297 -19.99 3.78 16.39
CA PRO A 297 -21.23 3.96 15.67
C PRO A 297 -21.88 2.64 15.26
N PRO A 298 -23.22 2.53 15.29
CA PRO A 298 -23.92 1.29 14.99
C PRO A 298 -23.69 0.75 13.56
N ASP A 299 -23.30 1.65 12.64
CA ASP A 299 -22.99 1.31 11.24
C ASP A 299 -21.56 0.81 11.02
N ALA A 300 -20.72 0.84 12.07
CA ALA A 300 -19.35 0.34 11.97
C ALA A 300 -19.32 -1.20 12.07
N PRO A 301 -18.47 -1.86 11.26
CA PRO A 301 -18.28 -3.29 11.38
C PRO A 301 -17.63 -3.66 12.71
N PRO A 302 -17.81 -4.90 13.21
CA PRO A 302 -17.18 -5.35 14.44
C PRO A 302 -15.64 -5.37 14.28
N ILE A 303 -14.90 -5.10 15.38
CA ILE A 303 -13.44 -5.09 15.34
C ILE A 303 -12.87 -6.44 14.82
N TRP A 304 -13.48 -7.56 15.20
CA TRP A 304 -13.16 -8.89 14.71
C TRP A 304 -14.16 -9.32 13.63
N PRO A 305 -13.74 -9.73 12.44
CA PRO A 305 -12.35 -9.84 11.94
C PRO A 305 -11.84 -8.57 11.23
N PHE A 306 -12.58 -7.46 11.25
CA PHE A 306 -12.33 -6.31 10.36
C PHE A 306 -11.02 -5.59 10.61
N LEU A 307 -10.48 -5.61 11.83
CA LEU A 307 -9.15 -5.05 12.11
C LEU A 307 -8.08 -5.62 11.17
N PHE A 308 -8.11 -6.94 10.93
CA PHE A 308 -7.12 -7.65 10.12
C PHE A 308 -7.16 -7.29 8.64
N ILE A 309 -8.35 -7.05 8.08
CA ILE A 309 -8.49 -6.66 6.67
C ILE A 309 -8.39 -5.14 6.48
N THR A 310 -8.61 -4.36 7.52
CA THR A 310 -8.53 -2.90 7.48
C THR A 310 -7.07 -2.45 7.48
N ILE A 311 -6.23 -2.98 8.38
CA ILE A 311 -4.78 -2.78 8.32
C ILE A 311 -4.18 -3.92 7.50
N ALA A 312 -4.42 -3.86 6.20
CA ALA A 312 -3.91 -4.86 5.26
C ALA A 312 -2.44 -4.64 4.91
N CYS A 313 -2.02 -3.39 4.72
CA CYS A 313 -0.62 -3.00 4.63
C CYS A 313 -0.18 -2.42 6.00
N GLY A 314 1.08 -2.27 6.26
CA GLY A 314 1.56 -1.82 7.57
C GLY A 314 1.61 -2.89 8.66
N ALA A 315 0.87 -4.01 8.52
CA ALA A 315 1.00 -5.20 9.35
C ALA A 315 1.38 -6.44 8.53
N VAL A 316 0.67 -6.70 7.44
CA VAL A 316 0.94 -7.77 6.47
C VAL A 316 0.12 -7.51 5.20
N SER A 317 0.69 -7.74 4.02
CA SER A 317 0.00 -7.52 2.75
C SER A 317 0.36 -8.59 1.72
N GLY A 318 -0.65 -9.17 1.09
CA GLY A 318 -0.46 -10.12 0.00
C GLY A 318 0.17 -9.49 -1.24
N PHE A 319 -0.08 -8.21 -1.50
CA PHE A 319 0.57 -7.48 -2.59
C PHE A 319 2.10 -7.49 -2.46
N HIS A 320 2.64 -7.50 -1.23
CA HIS A 320 4.08 -7.50 -0.98
C HIS A 320 4.78 -8.76 -1.53
N CYS A 321 4.13 -9.93 -1.51
CA CYS A 321 4.73 -11.13 -2.11
C CYS A 321 4.96 -10.96 -3.61
N MET A 322 4.13 -10.17 -4.27
CA MET A 322 4.28 -9.86 -5.68
C MET A 322 5.45 -8.91 -5.93
N VAL A 323 5.61 -7.88 -5.10
CA VAL A 323 6.78 -6.98 -5.15
C VAL A 323 8.05 -7.78 -4.86
N SER A 324 8.06 -8.59 -3.79
CA SER A 324 9.18 -9.43 -3.40
C SER A 324 9.61 -10.38 -4.51
N SER A 325 8.66 -11.12 -5.12
CA SER A 325 8.94 -12.15 -6.12
C SER A 325 8.91 -11.66 -7.57
N GLY A 326 8.18 -10.59 -7.85
CA GLY A 326 7.99 -10.10 -9.22
C GLY A 326 9.03 -9.08 -9.67
N THR A 327 9.53 -8.23 -8.77
CA THR A 327 10.53 -7.20 -9.11
C THR A 327 11.79 -7.33 -8.28
N SER A 328 11.70 -7.35 -6.95
CA SER A 328 12.88 -7.29 -6.08
C SER A 328 13.82 -8.48 -6.23
N SER A 329 13.28 -9.70 -6.35
CA SER A 329 14.07 -10.92 -6.57
C SER A 329 14.86 -10.93 -7.88
N LYS A 330 14.42 -10.14 -8.87
CA LYS A 330 15.11 -9.99 -10.16
C LYS A 330 16.22 -8.96 -10.14
N GLN A 331 16.35 -8.20 -9.05
CA GLN A 331 17.26 -7.08 -8.95
C GLN A 331 18.26 -7.21 -7.80
N VAL A 332 17.98 -8.01 -6.77
CA VAL A 332 18.90 -8.25 -5.65
C VAL A 332 20.23 -8.81 -6.16
N GLU A 333 21.34 -8.16 -5.78
CA GLU A 333 22.71 -8.48 -6.21
C GLU A 333 23.34 -9.62 -5.40
N SER A 334 22.91 -9.83 -4.16
CA SER A 334 23.38 -10.90 -3.28
C SER A 334 22.26 -11.49 -2.44
N GLU A 335 22.21 -12.81 -2.30
CA GLU A 335 21.20 -13.46 -1.45
C GLU A 335 21.24 -12.96 0.01
N SER A 336 22.41 -12.58 0.51
CA SER A 336 22.58 -12.03 1.87
C SER A 336 21.80 -10.74 2.11
N ASP A 337 21.48 -9.97 1.05
CA ASP A 337 20.74 -8.71 1.14
C ASP A 337 19.24 -8.92 1.32
N ALA A 338 18.75 -10.15 1.13
CA ALA A 338 17.32 -10.46 1.23
C ALA A 338 16.73 -10.14 2.61
N GLN A 339 17.50 -10.28 3.71
CA GLN A 339 17.04 -9.88 5.04
C GLN A 339 16.83 -8.37 5.12
N TYR A 340 17.77 -7.59 4.60
CA TYR A 340 17.70 -6.13 4.62
C TYR A 340 16.53 -5.64 3.77
N VAL A 341 16.39 -6.18 2.56
CA VAL A 341 15.35 -5.78 1.60
C VAL A 341 13.97 -6.25 2.05
N GLY A 342 13.75 -7.55 2.28
CA GLY A 342 12.42 -8.08 2.57
C GLY A 342 11.99 -7.86 4.02
N TYR A 343 12.78 -8.31 5.00
CA TYR A 343 12.43 -8.18 6.42
C TYR A 343 12.53 -6.73 6.90
N GLY A 344 13.61 -6.03 6.52
CA GLY A 344 13.89 -4.66 6.95
C GLY A 344 12.88 -3.64 6.42
N ALA A 345 12.52 -3.73 5.13
CA ALA A 345 11.56 -2.80 4.53
C ALA A 345 10.17 -2.92 5.16
N MET A 346 9.71 -4.15 5.43
CA MET A 346 8.42 -4.37 6.09
C MET A 346 8.39 -3.81 7.52
N LEU A 347 9.48 -3.91 8.27
CA LEU A 347 9.55 -3.28 9.60
C LEU A 347 9.51 -1.75 9.50
N LEU A 348 10.15 -1.16 8.49
CA LEU A 348 10.09 0.29 8.28
C LEU A 348 8.68 0.73 7.88
N GLU A 349 7.96 -0.06 7.09
CA GLU A 349 6.54 0.17 6.79
C GLU A 349 5.67 0.08 8.04
N GLY A 350 5.91 -0.91 8.92
CA GLY A 350 5.29 -0.97 10.24
C GLY A 350 5.55 0.28 11.07
N GLY A 351 6.79 0.84 10.99
CA GLY A 351 7.15 2.11 11.61
C GLY A 351 6.35 3.29 11.07
N LEU A 352 6.16 3.36 9.75
CA LEU A 352 5.27 4.33 9.12
C LEU A 352 3.83 4.19 9.65
N ALA A 353 3.29 2.98 9.71
CA ALA A 353 1.94 2.73 10.19
C ALA A 353 1.75 3.12 11.67
N VAL A 354 2.77 2.93 12.53
CA VAL A 354 2.77 3.44 13.90
C VAL A 354 2.66 4.97 13.92
N ILE A 355 3.47 5.67 13.11
CA ILE A 355 3.40 7.14 13.02
C ILE A 355 2.03 7.60 12.50
N VAL A 356 1.43 6.86 11.55
CA VAL A 356 0.07 7.16 11.07
C VAL A 356 -0.95 7.07 12.20
N ILE A 357 -0.92 6.02 13.03
CA ILE A 357 -1.80 5.88 14.20
C ILE A 357 -1.64 7.09 15.13
N LEU A 358 -0.39 7.47 15.44
CA LEU A 358 -0.11 8.59 16.34
C LEU A 358 -0.54 9.94 15.75
N ALA A 359 -0.36 10.14 14.43
CA ALA A 359 -0.82 11.34 13.74
C ALA A 359 -2.35 11.43 13.72
N CYS A 360 -3.04 10.31 13.40
CA CYS A 360 -4.50 10.25 13.38
C CYS A 360 -5.16 10.37 14.77
N CYS A 361 -4.41 10.16 15.84
CA CYS A 361 -4.90 10.29 17.21
C CYS A 361 -4.33 11.57 17.87
N ALA A 362 -3.08 11.53 18.32
CA ALA A 362 -2.45 12.64 19.03
C ALA A 362 -2.22 13.86 18.14
N GLY A 363 -1.90 13.67 16.85
CA GLY A 363 -1.74 14.75 15.89
C GLY A 363 -3.06 15.50 15.62
N ILE A 364 -4.15 14.77 15.41
CA ILE A 364 -5.50 15.35 15.30
C ILE A 364 -5.92 16.03 16.59
N GLY A 365 -5.58 15.46 17.76
CA GLY A 365 -5.84 16.07 19.05
C GLY A 365 -5.19 17.44 19.27
N MET A 366 -4.17 17.80 18.50
CA MET A 366 -3.56 19.15 18.55
C MET A 366 -4.46 20.23 17.93
N GLY A 367 -5.43 19.87 17.09
CA GLY A 367 -6.40 20.75 16.46
C GLY A 367 -6.87 20.27 15.10
N VAL A 368 -8.05 20.66 14.72
CA VAL A 368 -8.67 20.40 13.41
C VAL A 368 -8.93 21.72 12.69
N PHE A 369 -8.87 21.71 11.35
CA PHE A 369 -8.89 22.91 10.52
C PHE A 369 -9.85 22.75 9.36
N ASN A 370 -10.40 23.87 8.91
CA ASN A 370 -11.08 24.03 7.63
C ASN A 370 -10.15 24.72 6.64
N ARG A 371 -10.12 24.22 5.41
CA ARG A 371 -9.48 24.94 4.30
C ARG A 371 -10.43 26.00 3.78
N VAL A 372 -10.00 27.27 3.82
CA VAL A 372 -10.75 28.43 3.38
C VAL A 372 -10.00 29.13 2.25
N GLY A 373 -10.70 29.49 1.18
CA GLY A 373 -10.12 30.10 -0.01
C GLY A 373 -9.87 29.12 -1.16
N THR A 374 -9.42 29.65 -2.30
CA THR A 374 -9.22 28.90 -3.55
C THR A 374 -7.86 29.23 -4.18
N GLY A 375 -7.41 28.37 -5.09
CA GLY A 375 -6.13 28.52 -5.78
C GLY A 375 -4.95 28.60 -4.81
N ALA A 376 -4.04 29.55 -5.02
CA ALA A 376 -2.87 29.75 -4.15
C ALA A 376 -3.20 30.54 -2.86
N ASN A 377 -4.37 31.18 -2.79
CA ASN A 377 -4.77 32.05 -1.68
C ASN A 377 -5.58 31.33 -0.58
N TYR A 378 -5.47 29.99 -0.49
CA TYR A 378 -6.12 29.27 0.59
C TYR A 378 -5.33 29.37 1.91
N THR A 379 -6.06 29.33 3.01
CA THR A 379 -5.55 29.27 4.39
C THR A 379 -6.22 28.14 5.14
N PHE A 380 -5.65 27.76 6.28
CA PHE A 380 -6.26 26.81 7.22
C PHE A 380 -6.71 27.57 8.45
N GLU A 381 -8.02 27.54 8.71
CA GLU A 381 -8.63 28.16 9.89
C GLU A 381 -9.00 27.09 10.90
N PRO A 382 -8.64 27.25 12.19
CA PRO A 382 -8.99 26.29 13.21
C PRO A 382 -10.51 26.18 13.37
N ILE A 383 -11.01 24.96 13.53
CA ILE A 383 -12.39 24.72 13.94
C ILE A 383 -12.50 25.13 15.40
N VAL A 384 -13.45 26.01 15.73
CA VAL A 384 -13.68 26.51 17.07
C VAL A 384 -14.95 25.92 17.67
N ALA A 385 -14.96 25.71 18.98
CA ALA A 385 -16.15 25.28 19.70
C ALA A 385 -17.21 26.40 19.71
N ALA A 386 -18.47 26.03 19.44
CA ALA A 386 -19.57 26.99 19.28
C ALA A 386 -19.81 27.87 20.51
N GLU A 387 -19.55 27.34 21.71
CA GLU A 387 -19.83 28.03 22.98
C GLU A 387 -18.67 28.91 23.48
N SER A 388 -17.41 28.55 23.18
CA SER A 388 -16.23 29.21 23.78
C SER A 388 -15.36 29.95 22.77
N ALA A 389 -15.62 29.81 21.45
CA ALA A 389 -14.78 30.34 20.37
C ALA A 389 -13.28 29.93 20.48
N THR A 390 -12.97 28.88 21.26
CA THR A 390 -11.63 28.31 21.39
C THR A 390 -11.41 27.19 20.35
N PRO A 391 -10.18 26.99 19.85
CA PRO A 391 -9.88 25.89 18.97
C PRO A 391 -10.25 24.54 19.59
N VAL A 392 -10.89 23.68 18.81
CA VAL A 392 -11.24 22.33 19.22
C VAL A 392 -9.96 21.48 19.28
N THR A 393 -9.67 20.90 20.45
CA THR A 393 -8.45 20.12 20.72
C THR A 393 -8.76 18.83 21.48
N ASN A 394 -7.76 17.98 21.66
CA ASN A 394 -7.85 16.72 22.40
C ASN A 394 -8.99 15.81 21.90
N HIS A 395 -9.77 15.28 22.81
CA HIS A 395 -10.85 14.34 22.51
C HIS A 395 -11.95 14.93 21.62
N ASP A 396 -12.26 16.21 21.79
CA ASP A 396 -13.26 16.89 20.97
C ASP A 396 -12.80 17.01 19.51
N ALA A 397 -11.51 17.23 19.26
CA ALA A 397 -10.94 17.21 17.91
C ALA A 397 -11.03 15.81 17.30
N TRP A 398 -10.74 14.78 18.08
CA TRP A 398 -10.85 13.39 17.62
C TRP A 398 -12.31 13.02 17.32
N ILE A 399 -13.27 13.36 18.19
CA ILE A 399 -14.71 13.16 17.95
C ILE A 399 -15.15 13.92 16.69
N THR A 400 -14.72 15.17 16.52
CA THR A 400 -15.05 15.96 15.33
C THR A 400 -14.58 15.25 14.05
N ARG A 401 -13.45 14.55 14.09
CA ARG A 401 -12.92 13.83 12.94
C ARG A 401 -13.53 12.44 12.76
N TYR A 402 -13.77 11.67 13.83
CA TYR A 402 -14.06 10.23 13.75
C TYR A 402 -15.46 9.82 14.19
N ALA A 403 -16.07 10.48 15.15
CA ALA A 403 -17.28 10.00 15.82
C ALA A 403 -18.49 10.93 15.69
N THR A 404 -18.32 12.14 15.15
CA THR A 404 -19.42 13.11 15.09
C THR A 404 -20.56 12.59 14.22
N THR A 405 -21.67 12.26 14.85
CA THR A 405 -22.94 12.04 14.19
C THR A 405 -23.78 13.31 14.33
N THR A 406 -24.20 13.89 13.21
CA THR A 406 -25.13 15.02 13.18
C THR A 406 -26.40 14.61 12.44
N THR A 407 -27.52 15.18 12.86
CA THR A 407 -28.78 15.01 12.16
C THR A 407 -28.90 16.09 11.10
N ALA A 408 -28.84 15.71 9.81
CA ALA A 408 -29.07 16.62 8.69
C ALA A 408 -30.52 16.44 8.19
N THR A 409 -31.18 17.54 7.89
CA THR A 409 -32.54 17.54 7.29
C THR A 409 -32.37 17.57 5.76
N ASN A 410 -32.96 16.59 5.07
CA ASN A 410 -33.01 16.56 3.62
C ASN A 410 -33.97 17.64 3.08
N ALA A 411 -33.91 17.93 1.78
CA ALA A 411 -34.79 18.90 1.12
C ALA A 411 -36.28 18.50 1.18
N ASP A 412 -36.58 17.23 1.41
CA ASP A 412 -37.94 16.66 1.60
C ASP A 412 -38.43 16.71 3.04
N GLY A 413 -37.64 17.30 3.96
CA GLY A 413 -37.99 17.39 5.39
C GLY A 413 -37.65 16.13 6.21
N THR A 414 -37.15 15.06 5.60
CA THR A 414 -36.69 13.86 6.33
C THR A 414 -35.38 14.11 7.00
N THR A 415 -35.18 13.57 8.20
CA THR A 415 -33.91 13.65 8.91
C THR A 415 -33.06 12.40 8.65
N ARG A 416 -31.80 12.60 8.33
CA ARG A 416 -30.79 11.53 8.25
C ARG A 416 -29.66 11.78 9.24
N VAL A 417 -29.18 10.71 9.83
CA VAL A 417 -27.95 10.75 10.61
C VAL A 417 -26.78 10.84 9.63
N VAL A 418 -25.95 11.88 9.78
CA VAL A 418 -24.72 12.08 9.01
C VAL A 418 -23.56 11.99 9.98
N GLY A 419 -22.57 11.21 9.64
CA GLY A 419 -21.44 10.93 10.52
C GLY A 419 -21.20 9.43 10.68
N GLY A 420 -20.39 9.05 11.63
CA GLY A 420 -20.06 7.65 11.89
C GLY A 420 -19.22 6.99 10.79
N TRP A 421 -19.27 5.68 10.73
CA TRP A 421 -18.46 4.89 9.80
C TRP A 421 -18.76 5.19 8.32
N ALA A 422 -20.00 5.30 7.95
CA ALA A 422 -20.42 5.52 6.55
C ALA A 422 -19.93 6.87 6.00
N SER A 423 -19.83 7.91 6.83
CA SER A 423 -19.32 9.22 6.43
C SER A 423 -17.79 9.29 6.36
N HIS A 424 -17.10 8.31 6.95
CA HIS A 424 -15.64 8.25 6.98
C HIS A 424 -15.09 7.74 5.64
N ASN A 425 -15.31 8.53 4.59
CA ASN A 425 -14.88 8.25 3.22
C ASN A 425 -13.34 8.34 3.07
N LEU A 426 -12.82 8.06 1.89
CA LEU A 426 -11.39 8.07 1.61
C LEU A 426 -10.75 9.44 1.90
N LYS A 427 -11.45 10.55 1.60
CA LYS A 427 -10.97 11.91 1.90
C LYS A 427 -10.75 12.08 3.41
N ALA A 428 -11.73 11.70 4.21
CA ALA A 428 -11.64 11.82 5.67
C ALA A 428 -10.46 11.02 6.24
N LYS A 429 -10.19 9.84 5.68
CA LYS A 429 -9.10 8.94 6.09
C LYS A 429 -7.72 9.51 5.75
N VAL A 430 -7.54 9.94 4.50
CA VAL A 430 -6.28 10.54 4.04
C VAL A 430 -6.04 11.87 4.76
N SER A 431 -7.07 12.73 4.88
CA SER A 431 -6.92 14.01 5.55
C SER A 431 -6.65 13.88 7.06
N ALA A 432 -7.11 12.81 7.72
CA ALA A 432 -6.75 12.58 9.11
C ALA A 432 -5.23 12.43 9.32
N PHE A 433 -4.56 11.69 8.44
CA PHE A 433 -3.11 11.57 8.46
C PHE A 433 -2.40 12.86 8.03
N VAL A 434 -2.89 13.50 6.95
CA VAL A 434 -2.30 14.73 6.41
C VAL A 434 -2.40 15.87 7.43
N ASP A 435 -3.55 16.07 8.06
CA ASP A 435 -3.78 17.12 9.05
C ASP A 435 -3.01 16.84 10.36
N GLY A 436 -3.07 15.60 10.87
CA GLY A 436 -2.35 15.21 12.07
C GLY A 436 -0.83 15.26 11.90
N GLY A 437 -0.31 14.82 10.75
CA GLY A 437 1.10 14.97 10.38
C GLY A 437 1.49 16.43 10.19
N GLY A 438 0.65 17.24 9.55
CA GLY A 438 0.82 18.68 9.42
C GLY A 438 0.96 19.39 10.77
N ASN A 439 0.18 18.97 11.78
CA ASN A 439 0.29 19.47 13.16
C ASN A 439 1.65 19.11 13.80
N PHE A 440 2.17 17.89 13.57
CA PHE A 440 3.50 17.54 14.05
C PHE A 440 4.57 18.41 13.40
N LEU A 441 4.50 18.62 12.07
CA LEU A 441 5.44 19.49 11.36
C LEU A 441 5.34 20.95 11.83
N ALA A 442 4.13 21.43 12.13
CA ALA A 442 3.91 22.77 12.68
C ALA A 442 4.58 22.95 14.06
N SER A 443 4.76 21.89 14.84
CA SER A 443 5.50 21.93 16.11
C SER A 443 7.00 22.19 15.92
N LEU A 444 7.54 21.96 14.73
CA LEU A 444 8.91 22.31 14.35
C LEU A 444 9.03 23.75 13.82
N GLY A 445 7.95 24.53 13.80
CA GLY A 445 7.92 25.87 13.22
C GLY A 445 7.68 25.90 11.70
N ILE A 446 7.40 24.76 11.07
CA ILE A 446 7.03 24.71 9.66
C ILE A 446 5.59 25.27 9.50
N PRO A 447 5.35 26.25 8.62
CA PRO A 447 4.00 26.76 8.39
C PRO A 447 3.02 25.63 8.07
N LEU A 448 1.83 25.61 8.67
CA LEU A 448 0.84 24.53 8.52
C LEU A 448 0.53 24.24 7.05
N LYS A 449 0.42 25.28 6.21
CA LYS A 449 0.22 25.15 4.76
C LYS A 449 1.32 24.33 4.09
N MET A 450 2.59 24.56 4.45
CA MET A 450 3.72 23.78 3.93
C MET A 450 3.74 22.39 4.53
N GLY A 451 3.43 22.23 5.82
CA GLY A 451 3.33 20.93 6.48
C GLY A 451 2.29 20.02 5.81
N ILE A 452 1.12 20.55 5.50
CA ILE A 452 0.06 19.83 4.79
C ILE A 452 0.49 19.48 3.36
N ALA A 453 1.18 20.39 2.65
CA ALA A 453 1.70 20.12 1.31
C ALA A 453 2.73 18.97 1.34
N ILE A 454 3.66 18.97 2.30
CA ILE A 454 4.62 17.87 2.51
C ILE A 454 3.90 16.54 2.71
N MET A 455 2.91 16.52 3.59
CA MET A 455 2.15 15.31 3.87
C MET A 455 1.33 14.83 2.66
N ALA A 456 0.74 15.73 1.90
CA ALA A 456 -0.04 15.40 0.70
C ALA A 456 0.84 14.84 -0.41
N VAL A 457 2.03 15.44 -0.65
CA VAL A 457 3.01 14.93 -1.61
C VAL A 457 3.49 13.55 -1.22
N LEU A 458 3.82 13.34 0.06
CA LEU A 458 4.21 12.04 0.59
C LEU A 458 3.19 10.94 0.23
N VAL A 459 1.90 11.19 0.49
CA VAL A 459 0.83 10.23 0.18
C VAL A 459 0.69 10.01 -1.32
N ALA A 460 0.77 11.06 -2.13
CA ALA A 460 0.64 10.99 -3.57
C ALA A 460 1.81 10.25 -4.24
N SER A 461 3.06 10.55 -3.85
CA SER A 461 4.27 9.91 -4.36
C SER A 461 4.27 8.41 -4.10
N PHE A 462 3.92 7.98 -2.88
CA PHE A 462 3.84 6.55 -2.57
C PHE A 462 2.74 5.84 -3.34
N ALA A 463 1.56 6.45 -3.44
CA ALA A 463 0.50 5.88 -4.24
C ALA A 463 0.91 5.70 -5.70
N ALA A 464 1.61 6.69 -6.28
CA ALA A 464 2.09 6.66 -7.66
C ALA A 464 3.14 5.56 -7.88
N THR A 465 4.09 5.40 -6.94
CA THR A 465 5.12 4.34 -6.97
C THR A 465 4.50 2.96 -6.92
N THR A 466 3.51 2.77 -6.06
CA THR A 466 2.80 1.48 -5.99
C THR A 466 1.99 1.21 -7.26
N LEU A 467 1.37 2.23 -7.85
CA LEU A 467 0.52 2.08 -9.04
C LEU A 467 1.29 1.59 -10.27
N ASP A 468 2.46 2.17 -10.57
CA ASP A 468 3.22 1.74 -11.74
C ASP A 468 3.96 0.41 -11.51
N THR A 469 4.43 0.13 -10.29
CA THR A 469 4.94 -1.19 -9.93
C THR A 469 3.84 -2.24 -10.05
N ALA A 470 2.63 -1.98 -9.54
CA ALA A 470 1.48 -2.87 -9.69
C ALA A 470 1.11 -3.12 -11.16
N THR A 471 1.23 -2.09 -12.02
CA THR A 471 1.00 -2.23 -13.47
C THR A 471 2.01 -3.19 -14.10
N ARG A 472 3.28 -3.10 -13.74
CA ARG A 472 4.32 -4.03 -14.19
C ARG A 472 4.07 -5.45 -13.69
N LEU A 473 3.70 -5.61 -12.42
CA LEU A 473 3.37 -6.91 -11.83
C LEU A 473 2.16 -7.55 -12.50
N GLN A 474 1.11 -6.76 -12.79
CA GLN A 474 -0.07 -7.25 -13.51
C GLN A 474 0.29 -7.72 -14.92
N ARG A 475 1.19 -7.02 -15.60
CA ARG A 475 1.75 -7.47 -16.89
C ARG A 475 2.41 -8.86 -16.78
N TYR A 476 3.21 -9.10 -15.73
CA TYR A 476 3.83 -10.42 -15.53
C TYR A 476 2.79 -11.51 -15.27
N VAL A 477 1.80 -11.24 -14.43
CA VAL A 477 0.72 -12.19 -14.15
C VAL A 477 -0.07 -12.52 -15.43
N ILE A 478 -0.40 -11.50 -16.25
CA ILE A 478 -1.07 -11.71 -17.55
C ILE A 478 -0.19 -12.55 -18.48
N PHE A 479 1.12 -12.27 -18.54
CA PHE A 479 2.07 -13.04 -19.33
C PHE A 479 2.12 -14.51 -18.91
N GLU A 480 2.25 -14.79 -17.60
CA GLU A 480 2.29 -16.14 -17.04
C GLU A 480 0.97 -16.91 -17.27
N LEU A 481 -0.18 -16.24 -17.10
CA LEU A 481 -1.50 -16.81 -17.42
C LEU A 481 -1.63 -17.10 -18.93
N ALA A 482 -1.20 -16.17 -19.78
CA ALA A 482 -1.26 -16.29 -21.23
C ALA A 482 -0.38 -17.44 -21.75
N GLN A 483 0.80 -17.62 -21.18
CA GLN A 483 1.65 -18.78 -21.46
C GLN A 483 0.95 -20.09 -21.06
N THR A 484 0.37 -20.13 -19.87
CA THR A 484 -0.33 -21.32 -19.36
C THR A 484 -1.56 -21.65 -20.21
N ALA A 485 -2.30 -20.63 -20.70
CA ALA A 485 -3.48 -20.78 -21.53
C ALA A 485 -3.18 -20.80 -23.05
N ASN A 486 -1.90 -20.69 -23.46
CA ASN A 486 -1.45 -20.62 -24.84
C ASN A 486 -2.07 -19.48 -25.67
N ILE A 487 -2.24 -18.29 -25.05
CA ILE A 487 -2.79 -17.08 -25.67
C ILE A 487 -1.65 -16.17 -26.14
N LYS A 488 -1.09 -16.46 -27.32
CA LYS A 488 0.10 -15.77 -27.87
C LYS A 488 0.05 -14.22 -27.86
N PRO A 489 -1.06 -13.50 -28.20
CA PRO A 489 -1.05 -12.05 -28.21
C PRO A 489 -0.72 -11.43 -26.84
N LEU A 490 -1.18 -12.03 -25.74
CA LEU A 490 -0.97 -11.53 -24.38
C LEU A 490 0.44 -11.83 -23.83
N THR A 491 1.29 -12.55 -24.58
CA THR A 491 2.71 -12.70 -24.24
C THR A 491 3.57 -11.53 -24.76
N ASN A 492 2.98 -10.57 -25.47
CA ASN A 492 3.65 -9.32 -25.82
C ASN A 492 3.52 -8.31 -24.70
N ARG A 493 4.65 -7.71 -24.26
CA ARG A 493 4.68 -6.77 -23.12
C ARG A 493 3.79 -5.53 -23.28
N TYR A 494 3.64 -5.03 -24.51
CA TYR A 494 2.80 -3.86 -24.79
C TYR A 494 1.32 -4.21 -24.73
N ILE A 495 0.94 -5.35 -25.32
CA ILE A 495 -0.45 -5.82 -25.33
C ILE A 495 -0.90 -6.20 -23.92
N ALA A 496 -0.05 -6.93 -23.18
CA ALA A 496 -0.35 -7.30 -21.79
C ALA A 496 -0.52 -6.08 -20.89
N THR A 497 0.34 -5.04 -21.03
CA THR A 497 0.22 -3.79 -20.27
C THR A 497 -1.05 -3.03 -20.66
N ALA A 498 -1.34 -2.90 -21.95
CA ALA A 498 -2.57 -2.25 -22.42
C ALA A 498 -3.81 -2.97 -21.89
N PHE A 499 -3.85 -4.30 -21.96
CA PHE A 499 -4.94 -5.11 -21.43
C PHE A 499 -5.15 -4.90 -19.92
N ALA A 500 -4.06 -4.89 -19.15
CA ALA A 500 -4.11 -4.61 -17.70
C ALA A 500 -4.76 -3.26 -17.39
N LEU A 501 -4.32 -2.20 -18.08
CA LEU A 501 -4.78 -0.84 -17.83
C LEU A 501 -6.19 -0.58 -18.37
N VAL A 502 -6.55 -1.15 -19.53
CA VAL A 502 -7.92 -1.06 -20.05
C VAL A 502 -8.90 -1.73 -19.10
N LEU A 503 -8.56 -2.90 -18.56
CA LEU A 503 -9.41 -3.58 -17.59
C LEU A 503 -9.54 -2.77 -16.28
N ALA A 504 -8.43 -2.26 -15.76
CA ALA A 504 -8.43 -1.40 -14.57
C ALA A 504 -9.23 -0.10 -14.82
N ALA A 505 -9.08 0.53 -15.99
CA ALA A 505 -9.85 1.70 -16.39
C ALA A 505 -11.35 1.40 -16.49
N ALA A 506 -11.71 0.27 -17.09
CA ALA A 506 -13.11 -0.15 -17.19
C ALA A 506 -13.79 -0.23 -15.81
N VAL A 507 -13.04 -0.68 -14.78
CA VAL A 507 -13.53 -0.73 -13.40
C VAL A 507 -13.49 0.64 -12.72
N ALA A 508 -12.37 1.36 -12.82
CA ALA A 508 -12.18 2.65 -12.15
C ALA A 508 -13.16 3.73 -12.64
N LEU A 509 -13.47 3.73 -13.94
CA LEU A 509 -14.31 4.75 -14.58
C LEU A 509 -15.82 4.50 -14.44
N LEU A 510 -16.24 3.34 -13.91
CA LEU A 510 -17.64 3.09 -13.61
C LEU A 510 -18.19 4.15 -12.64
N GLN A 511 -19.50 4.32 -12.68
CA GLN A 511 -20.20 5.12 -11.68
C GLN A 511 -20.16 4.41 -10.33
N GLY A 512 -19.60 5.06 -9.34
CA GLY A 512 -19.52 4.57 -7.97
C GLY A 512 -20.21 5.52 -6.98
N PRO A 513 -19.96 5.34 -5.66
CA PRO A 513 -20.63 6.10 -4.61
C PRO A 513 -20.44 7.63 -4.69
N SER A 514 -19.33 8.08 -5.27
CA SER A 514 -19.00 9.52 -5.43
C SER A 514 -19.25 10.05 -6.84
N GLY A 515 -20.01 9.33 -7.68
CA GLY A 515 -20.32 9.72 -9.06
C GLY A 515 -19.47 9.01 -10.12
N PRO A 516 -19.50 9.47 -11.38
CA PRO A 516 -18.70 8.92 -12.48
C PRO A 516 -17.21 8.94 -12.15
N GLY A 517 -16.49 7.87 -12.49
CA GLY A 517 -15.05 7.74 -12.23
C GLY A 517 -14.70 7.28 -10.81
N SER A 518 -15.68 6.93 -9.99
CA SER A 518 -15.44 6.43 -8.63
C SER A 518 -15.72 4.93 -8.46
N GLY A 519 -15.77 4.16 -9.56
CA GLY A 519 -16.05 2.72 -9.55
C GLY A 519 -15.06 1.91 -8.71
N GLY A 520 -13.79 2.32 -8.65
CA GLY A 520 -12.80 1.70 -7.78
C GLY A 520 -13.17 1.72 -6.29
N LEU A 521 -13.87 2.76 -5.80
CA LEU A 521 -14.35 2.81 -4.42
C LEU A 521 -15.42 1.75 -4.12
N THR A 522 -16.16 1.31 -5.13
CA THR A 522 -17.14 0.21 -4.98
C THR A 522 -16.43 -1.10 -4.61
N LEU A 523 -15.21 -1.31 -5.14
CA LEU A 523 -14.41 -2.51 -4.87
C LEU A 523 -13.55 -2.40 -3.59
N TRP A 524 -13.51 -1.24 -2.93
CA TRP A 524 -12.70 -1.03 -1.73
C TRP A 524 -12.93 -2.09 -0.63
N PRO A 525 -14.15 -2.53 -0.33
CA PRO A 525 -14.39 -3.57 0.67
C PRO A 525 -13.76 -4.92 0.30
N LEU A 526 -13.69 -5.23 -1.02
CA LEU A 526 -13.03 -6.45 -1.52
C LEU A 526 -11.50 -6.37 -1.42
N PHE A 527 -10.92 -5.18 -1.56
CA PHE A 527 -9.48 -5.00 -1.59
C PHE A 527 -8.80 -5.55 -0.34
N GLY A 528 -9.27 -5.15 0.85
CA GLY A 528 -8.66 -5.58 2.11
C GLY A 528 -8.69 -7.09 2.29
N ALA A 529 -9.84 -7.72 2.09
CA ALA A 529 -10.00 -9.16 2.24
C ALA A 529 -9.18 -9.94 1.19
N THR A 530 -9.25 -9.55 -0.09
CA THR A 530 -8.51 -10.22 -1.17
C THR A 530 -7.00 -10.08 -0.98
N ASN A 531 -6.52 -8.90 -0.57
CA ASN A 531 -5.11 -8.67 -0.31
C ASN A 531 -4.58 -9.53 0.85
N GLN A 532 -5.35 -9.66 1.92
CA GLN A 532 -4.97 -10.51 3.06
C GLN A 532 -5.05 -12.00 2.72
N LEU A 533 -6.02 -12.40 1.89
CA LEU A 533 -6.09 -13.75 1.37
C LEU A 533 -4.81 -14.10 0.57
N LEU A 534 -4.35 -13.20 -0.28
CA LEU A 534 -3.09 -13.38 -1.02
C LEU A 534 -1.91 -13.61 -0.08
N ALA A 535 -1.86 -12.91 1.07
CA ALA A 535 -0.83 -13.16 2.07
C ALA A 535 -0.89 -14.59 2.63
N GLY A 536 -2.10 -15.09 2.92
CA GLY A 536 -2.31 -16.48 3.36
C GLY A 536 -1.84 -17.49 2.31
N LEU A 537 -2.15 -17.27 1.04
CA LEU A 537 -1.74 -18.12 -0.07
C LEU A 537 -0.22 -18.07 -0.30
N ALA A 538 0.42 -16.90 -0.18
CA ALA A 538 1.87 -16.78 -0.27
C ALA A 538 2.57 -17.50 0.89
N PHE A 539 2.05 -17.38 2.11
CA PHE A 539 2.51 -18.18 3.24
C PHE A 539 2.39 -19.69 2.97
N MET A 540 1.33 -20.13 2.31
CA MET A 540 1.20 -21.54 1.95
C MET A 540 2.35 -22.00 1.05
N VAL A 541 2.75 -21.18 0.06
CA VAL A 541 3.92 -21.48 -0.80
C VAL A 541 5.21 -21.52 0.03
N ILE A 542 5.42 -20.57 0.95
CA ILE A 542 6.59 -20.54 1.86
C ILE A 542 6.62 -21.78 2.75
N VAL A 543 5.48 -22.18 3.32
CA VAL A 543 5.34 -23.38 4.16
C VAL A 543 5.69 -24.64 3.36
N PHE A 544 5.17 -24.79 2.14
CA PHE A 544 5.51 -25.92 1.27
C PHE A 544 6.98 -25.93 0.88
N TYR A 545 7.56 -24.78 0.57
CA TYR A 545 8.98 -24.65 0.28
C TYR A 545 9.85 -25.17 1.46
N LEU A 546 9.54 -24.73 2.67
CA LEU A 546 10.25 -25.13 3.88
C LEU A 546 10.03 -26.62 4.22
N LEU A 547 8.79 -27.10 4.11
CA LEU A 547 8.40 -28.50 4.35
C LEU A 547 9.16 -29.46 3.43
N ARG A 548 9.23 -29.13 2.12
CA ARG A 548 9.96 -29.91 1.13
C ARG A 548 11.47 -29.97 1.38
N ARG A 549 12.01 -28.98 2.10
CA ARG A 549 13.42 -28.91 2.52
C ARG A 549 13.68 -29.42 3.93
N ASN A 550 12.70 -30.05 4.57
CA ASN A 550 12.79 -30.52 5.97
C ASN A 550 13.17 -29.40 6.97
N LYS A 551 12.74 -28.17 6.71
CA LYS A 551 12.97 -27.04 7.61
C LYS A 551 11.78 -26.84 8.55
N PRO A 552 11.97 -26.21 9.74
CA PRO A 552 10.87 -25.83 10.62
C PRO A 552 9.86 -24.95 9.89
N ILE A 553 8.56 -25.18 10.09
CA ILE A 553 7.48 -24.45 9.42
C ILE A 553 6.58 -23.66 10.36
N TRP A 554 6.61 -23.92 11.68
CA TRP A 554 5.64 -23.42 12.65
C TRP A 554 5.47 -21.88 12.61
N PHE A 555 6.56 -21.15 12.43
CA PHE A 555 6.59 -19.68 12.39
C PHE A 555 5.95 -19.07 11.13
N ALA A 556 5.81 -19.85 10.06
CA ALA A 556 5.10 -19.48 8.84
C ALA A 556 3.71 -20.15 8.75
N PHE A 557 3.55 -21.33 9.35
CA PHE A 557 2.30 -22.09 9.36
C PHE A 557 1.21 -21.40 10.18
N LEU A 558 1.54 -20.91 11.38
CA LEU A 558 0.57 -20.20 12.22
C LEU A 558 0.08 -18.90 11.55
N PRO A 559 0.94 -18.00 11.04
CA PRO A 559 0.53 -16.89 10.22
C PRO A 559 -0.32 -17.29 9.00
N MET A 560 0.06 -18.35 8.28
CA MET A 560 -0.73 -18.88 7.16
C MET A 560 -2.18 -19.15 7.56
N VAL A 561 -2.38 -19.87 8.66
CA VAL A 561 -3.73 -20.23 9.15
C VAL A 561 -4.52 -18.97 9.51
N VAL A 562 -3.91 -18.02 10.23
CA VAL A 562 -4.55 -16.75 10.59
C VAL A 562 -4.95 -15.97 9.33
N MET A 563 -4.03 -15.87 8.35
CA MET A 563 -4.25 -15.11 7.12
C MET A 563 -5.16 -15.81 6.11
N LEU A 564 -5.47 -17.08 6.28
CA LEU A 564 -6.52 -17.76 5.52
C LEU A 564 -7.91 -17.64 6.20
N ILE A 565 -7.96 -17.66 7.53
CA ILE A 565 -9.24 -17.65 8.27
C ILE A 565 -9.80 -16.23 8.40
N MET A 566 -8.99 -15.24 8.81
CA MET A 566 -9.51 -13.90 9.13
C MET A 566 -10.09 -13.17 7.92
N PRO A 567 -9.45 -13.16 6.73
CA PRO A 567 -10.02 -12.56 5.54
C PRO A 567 -11.29 -13.25 5.06
N ALA A 568 -11.32 -14.59 5.10
CA ALA A 568 -12.51 -15.38 4.74
C ALA A 568 -13.68 -15.07 5.68
N TRP A 569 -13.44 -15.02 6.99
CA TRP A 569 -14.46 -14.62 7.95
C TRP A 569 -14.99 -13.21 7.68
N ALA A 570 -14.09 -12.24 7.43
CA ALA A 570 -14.50 -10.87 7.09
C ALA A 570 -15.30 -10.81 5.78
N MET A 571 -14.89 -11.57 4.76
CA MET A 571 -15.58 -11.65 3.48
C MET A 571 -16.98 -12.25 3.64
N LEU A 572 -17.10 -13.37 4.35
CA LEU A 572 -18.38 -14.01 4.64
C LEU A 572 -19.31 -13.07 5.43
N HIS A 573 -18.78 -12.33 6.40
CA HIS A 573 -19.56 -11.32 7.12
C HIS A 573 -20.07 -10.23 6.16
N GLN A 574 -19.19 -9.67 5.30
CA GLN A 574 -19.59 -8.67 4.31
C GLN A 574 -20.62 -9.20 3.30
N MET A 575 -20.59 -10.50 3.00
CA MET A 575 -21.53 -11.11 2.06
C MET A 575 -22.90 -11.37 2.70
N PHE A 576 -22.95 -11.86 3.95
CA PHE A 576 -24.12 -12.48 4.55
C PHE A 576 -24.65 -11.80 5.82
N ASP A 577 -24.05 -10.67 6.27
CA ASP A 577 -24.63 -9.95 7.41
C ASP A 577 -26.06 -9.50 7.10
N PRO A 578 -27.04 -9.75 8.01
CA PRO A 578 -28.44 -9.47 7.74
C PRO A 578 -28.78 -7.99 7.52
N GLN A 579 -27.97 -7.06 8.08
CA GLN A 579 -28.23 -5.62 8.02
C GLN A 579 -27.39 -4.92 6.95
N THR A 580 -26.13 -5.30 6.81
CA THR A 580 -25.16 -4.61 5.96
C THR A 580 -24.62 -5.45 4.82
N GLY A 581 -24.94 -6.77 4.82
CA GLY A 581 -24.42 -7.74 3.86
C GLY A 581 -24.79 -7.45 2.41
N TRP A 582 -23.88 -7.73 1.51
CA TRP A 582 -24.03 -7.44 0.09
C TRP A 582 -25.22 -8.15 -0.55
N LEU A 583 -25.52 -9.37 -0.10
CA LEU A 583 -26.68 -10.14 -0.58
C LEU A 583 -27.99 -9.41 -0.25
N PHE A 584 -28.15 -8.92 0.98
CA PHE A 584 -29.39 -8.31 1.48
C PHE A 584 -29.51 -6.83 1.12
N THR A 585 -28.38 -6.15 0.84
CA THR A 585 -28.36 -4.73 0.43
C THR A 585 -28.35 -4.53 -1.09
N GLY A 586 -28.53 -5.60 -1.88
CA GLY A 586 -28.61 -5.53 -3.34
C GLY A 586 -27.27 -5.28 -4.06
N LYS A 587 -26.14 -5.42 -3.37
CA LYS A 587 -24.79 -5.24 -3.93
C LYS A 587 -24.32 -6.53 -4.61
N TYR A 588 -25.09 -7.03 -5.58
CA TYR A 588 -24.87 -8.34 -6.21
C TYR A 588 -23.53 -8.47 -6.93
N LEU A 589 -22.98 -7.38 -7.46
CA LEU A 589 -21.65 -7.41 -8.08
C LEU A 589 -20.57 -7.78 -7.05
N LEU A 590 -20.57 -7.12 -5.88
CA LEU A 590 -19.62 -7.40 -4.79
C LEU A 590 -19.83 -8.81 -4.24
N PHE A 591 -21.09 -9.22 -4.08
CA PHE A 591 -21.43 -10.57 -3.65
C PHE A 591 -20.87 -11.62 -4.61
N GLY A 592 -21.07 -11.44 -5.93
CA GLY A 592 -20.53 -12.34 -6.95
C GLY A 592 -19.00 -12.45 -6.92
N PHE A 593 -18.30 -11.31 -6.79
CA PHE A 593 -16.85 -11.32 -6.61
C PHE A 593 -16.43 -12.03 -5.32
N GLY A 594 -17.12 -11.79 -4.21
CA GLY A 594 -16.88 -12.47 -2.93
C GLY A 594 -17.02 -13.99 -3.07
N VAL A 595 -18.08 -14.49 -3.72
CA VAL A 595 -18.27 -15.94 -3.98
C VAL A 595 -17.11 -16.52 -4.79
N VAL A 596 -16.67 -15.82 -5.85
CA VAL A 596 -15.55 -16.28 -6.68
C VAL A 596 -14.26 -16.35 -5.87
N VAL A 597 -13.95 -15.31 -5.09
CA VAL A 597 -12.72 -15.26 -4.28
C VAL A 597 -12.71 -16.36 -3.22
N GLU A 598 -13.82 -16.57 -2.49
CA GLU A 598 -13.93 -17.64 -1.49
C GLU A 598 -13.85 -19.03 -2.12
N ALA A 599 -14.48 -19.25 -3.26
CA ALA A 599 -14.40 -20.53 -3.98
C ALA A 599 -12.96 -20.84 -4.41
N LEU A 600 -12.22 -19.85 -4.91
CA LEU A 600 -10.81 -19.98 -5.27
C LEU A 600 -9.95 -20.27 -4.04
N GLN A 601 -10.22 -19.62 -2.91
CA GLN A 601 -9.53 -19.88 -1.66
C GLN A 601 -9.74 -21.32 -1.19
N ILE A 602 -10.99 -21.77 -1.11
CA ILE A 602 -11.31 -23.14 -0.68
C ILE A 602 -10.62 -24.16 -1.59
N TRP A 603 -10.66 -23.94 -2.91
CA TRP A 603 -9.99 -24.83 -3.87
C TRP A 603 -8.47 -24.83 -3.66
N MET A 604 -7.85 -23.67 -3.46
CA MET A 604 -6.42 -23.58 -3.23
C MET A 604 -6.00 -24.30 -1.92
N ILE A 605 -6.80 -24.17 -0.86
CA ILE A 605 -6.58 -24.90 0.41
C ILE A 605 -6.69 -26.42 0.17
N ALA A 606 -7.70 -26.86 -0.59
CA ALA A 606 -7.88 -28.27 -0.93
C ALA A 606 -6.66 -28.85 -1.68
N GLU A 607 -6.14 -28.14 -2.69
CA GLU A 607 -4.91 -28.53 -3.40
C GLU A 607 -3.71 -28.60 -2.44
N GLY A 608 -3.60 -27.64 -1.51
CA GLY A 608 -2.58 -27.67 -0.46
C GLY A 608 -2.71 -28.91 0.45
N VAL A 609 -3.91 -29.25 0.92
CA VAL A 609 -4.15 -30.42 1.77
C VAL A 609 -3.80 -31.72 1.02
N ILE A 610 -4.16 -31.82 -0.26
CA ILE A 610 -3.83 -32.99 -1.10
C ILE A 610 -2.32 -33.13 -1.26
N ALA A 611 -1.62 -32.01 -1.55
CA ALA A 611 -0.18 -32.00 -1.76
C ALA A 611 0.63 -32.28 -0.48
N TRP A 612 0.05 -32.01 0.72
CA TRP A 612 0.73 -32.08 2.01
C TRP A 612 1.38 -33.45 2.30
N ARG A 613 0.66 -34.54 1.99
CA ARG A 613 1.10 -35.92 2.30
C ARG A 613 2.44 -36.28 1.67
N ASN A 614 2.73 -35.75 0.46
CA ASN A 614 3.92 -36.09 -0.31
C ASN A 614 4.97 -34.96 -0.33
N ALA A 615 4.78 -33.91 0.46
CA ALA A 615 5.62 -32.72 0.36
C ALA A 615 6.93 -32.83 1.16
N ARG A 616 6.91 -33.52 2.32
CA ARG A 616 8.04 -33.50 3.27
C ARG A 616 9.29 -34.14 2.66
N GLY A 617 10.39 -33.38 2.61
CA GLY A 617 11.69 -33.84 2.12
C GLY A 617 11.77 -34.08 0.61
N ASN A 618 10.70 -33.82 -0.13
CA ASN A 618 10.65 -34.02 -1.58
C ASN A 618 10.68 -32.66 -2.32
N TYR A 619 11.87 -32.07 -2.40
CA TYR A 619 12.06 -30.79 -3.11
C TYR A 619 12.25 -31.02 -4.62
N PRO A 620 11.37 -30.50 -5.47
CA PRO A 620 11.51 -30.63 -6.92
C PRO A 620 12.69 -29.80 -7.41
N GLU A 621 13.55 -30.39 -8.21
CA GLU A 621 14.65 -29.69 -8.87
C GLU A 621 14.14 -28.65 -9.85
N LEU A 622 14.93 -27.59 -10.05
CA LEU A 622 14.68 -26.61 -11.08
C LEU A 622 14.92 -27.26 -12.47
N PRO A 623 14.03 -27.07 -13.45
CA PRO A 623 14.31 -27.52 -14.81
C PRO A 623 15.61 -26.86 -15.31
N PRO A 624 16.40 -27.53 -16.17
CA PRO A 624 17.56 -26.91 -16.79
C PRO A 624 17.14 -25.61 -17.51
N LEU A 625 18.05 -24.63 -17.56
CA LEU A 625 17.83 -23.45 -18.39
C LEU A 625 17.73 -23.93 -19.84
N GLU A 626 16.61 -23.69 -20.51
CA GLU A 626 16.57 -23.76 -21.96
C GLU A 626 17.56 -22.72 -22.46
N SER A 627 18.54 -23.15 -23.28
CA SER A 627 19.43 -22.22 -23.95
C SER A 627 18.54 -21.24 -24.71
N VAL A 628 18.50 -19.97 -24.25
CA VAL A 628 17.83 -18.92 -25.01
C VAL A 628 18.60 -18.84 -26.31
N ALA A 629 18.04 -19.46 -27.38
CA ALA A 629 18.49 -19.21 -28.72
C ALA A 629 18.31 -17.71 -28.93
N ALA A 630 19.42 -17.02 -29.13
CA ALA A 630 19.45 -15.60 -29.47
C ALA A 630 18.74 -15.45 -30.82
N ASP A 631 17.47 -15.02 -30.78
CA ASP A 631 16.72 -14.52 -31.93
C ASP A 631 16.45 -13.02 -31.75
#